data_a755498329cecfbf64eb1e89756a50f3
#
_entry.id   a755498329cecfbf64eb1e89756a50f3
#
_cell.length_a   1.000
_cell.length_b   1.000
_cell.length_c   1.000
_cell.angle_alpha   90.00
_cell.angle_beta   90.00
_cell.angle_gamma   90.00
#
_symmetry.space_group_name_H-M   'P 1'
#
loop_
_entity.id
_entity.type
_entity.pdbx_description
1 polymer ?
#
loop_
_entity_poly.entity_id
_entity_poly.type
_entity_poly.pdbx_seq_one_letter_code
_entity_poly.pdbx_strand_id
1 'polypeptide(L)'
;DVVQVMEFLHVPRAVILGFSDGANVALETASCYPGRVSAVVAVSGNALPRGMSAASLMEVKLKYALWRGLEKVPLPRGVRERAVKSRQLLGLMARWPRLDKEKLSCIQAPVLILTGRRDMIRPRHSLWMGEQIPDSKVVFVKGADHFTLLKKEKAYGAHIMAWLRQRGL
;
A
#
# COMPACT_ATOMS: atom_id res chain seq x y z
N ASP A 1 -15.28 1.14 0.50
CA ASP A 1 -15.14 1.57 1.91
C ASP A 1 -14.59 3.02 2.03
N VAL A 2 -13.42 3.38 1.40
CA VAL A 2 -12.87 4.75 1.51
C VAL A 2 -13.88 5.80 1.01
N VAL A 3 -14.44 5.59 -0.17
CA VAL A 3 -15.42 6.52 -0.77
C VAL A 3 -16.69 6.62 0.09
N GLN A 4 -17.17 5.53 0.67
CA GLN A 4 -18.32 5.53 1.58
C GLN A 4 -18.05 6.34 2.85
N VAL A 5 -16.83 6.25 3.40
CA VAL A 5 -16.43 7.10 4.54
C VAL A 5 -16.39 8.57 4.13
N MET A 6 -15.86 8.89 2.95
CA MET A 6 -15.87 10.25 2.42
C MET A 6 -17.29 10.77 2.21
N GLU A 7 -18.21 9.93 1.73
CA GLU A 7 -19.64 10.27 1.57
C GLU A 7 -20.29 10.55 2.92
N PHE A 8 -20.09 9.66 3.89
CA PHE A 8 -20.60 9.85 5.25
C PHE A 8 -20.10 11.15 5.90
N LEU A 9 -18.84 11.52 5.63
CA LEU A 9 -18.22 12.75 6.15
C LEU A 9 -18.52 13.98 5.27
N HIS A 10 -19.31 13.85 4.22
CA HIS A 10 -19.58 14.91 3.23
C HIS A 10 -18.31 15.53 2.62
N VAL A 11 -17.24 14.72 2.46
CA VAL A 11 -15.99 15.12 1.83
C VAL A 11 -16.05 14.79 0.34
N PRO A 12 -16.18 15.77 -0.57
CA PRO A 12 -16.33 15.51 -1.99
C PRO A 12 -15.03 14.99 -2.62
N ARG A 13 -13.88 15.47 -2.15
CA ARG A 13 -12.56 15.12 -2.66
C ARG A 13 -11.50 15.23 -1.58
N ALA A 14 -10.53 14.29 -1.55
CA ALA A 14 -9.52 14.25 -0.50
C ALA A 14 -8.12 13.90 -1.03
N VAL A 15 -7.10 14.30 -0.29
CA VAL A 15 -5.76 13.70 -0.35
C VAL A 15 -5.79 12.40 0.43
N ILE A 16 -5.38 11.29 -0.18
CA ILE A 16 -5.35 9.99 0.48
C ILE A 16 -3.90 9.60 0.76
N LEU A 17 -3.57 9.49 2.04
CA LEU A 17 -2.29 8.96 2.49
C LEU A 17 -2.48 7.54 2.99
N GLY A 18 -1.70 6.61 2.47
CA GLY A 18 -1.72 5.21 2.87
C GLY A 18 -0.33 4.64 3.08
N PHE A 19 -0.23 3.72 4.04
CA PHE A 19 0.99 2.96 4.32
C PHE A 19 0.75 1.48 4.05
N SER A 20 1.70 0.80 3.39
CA SER A 20 1.63 -0.64 3.07
C SER A 20 0.33 -0.97 2.31
N ASP A 21 -0.53 -1.85 2.83
CA ASP A 21 -1.85 -2.15 2.24
C ASP A 21 -2.74 -0.91 2.14
N GLY A 22 -2.61 0.05 3.06
CA GLY A 22 -3.30 1.34 2.96
C GLY A 22 -2.86 2.15 1.74
N ALA A 23 -1.59 2.07 1.34
CA ALA A 23 -1.10 2.68 0.09
C ALA A 23 -1.70 2.00 -1.15
N ASN A 24 -1.85 0.67 -1.10
CA ASN A 24 -2.48 -0.10 -2.17
C ASN A 24 -3.96 0.30 -2.32
N VAL A 25 -4.69 0.45 -1.20
CA VAL A 25 -6.08 0.94 -1.18
C VAL A 25 -6.17 2.37 -1.71
N ALA A 26 -5.24 3.25 -1.36
CA ALA A 26 -5.21 4.64 -1.86
C ALA A 26 -5.05 4.70 -3.38
N LEU A 27 -4.14 3.90 -3.94
CA LEU A 27 -3.93 3.78 -5.39
C LEU A 27 -5.15 3.17 -6.11
N GLU A 28 -5.75 2.11 -5.55
CA GLU A 28 -6.98 1.50 -6.09
C GLU A 28 -8.13 2.51 -6.07
N THR A 29 -8.28 3.27 -4.98
CA THR A 29 -9.31 4.31 -4.88
C THR A 29 -9.10 5.39 -5.94
N ALA A 30 -7.87 5.86 -6.15
CA ALA A 30 -7.56 6.86 -7.16
C ALA A 30 -7.79 6.35 -8.60
N SER A 31 -7.53 5.08 -8.85
CA SER A 31 -7.79 4.43 -10.15
C SER A 31 -9.28 4.28 -10.43
N CYS A 32 -10.06 3.84 -9.43
CA CYS A 32 -11.49 3.55 -9.60
C CYS A 32 -12.38 4.79 -9.46
N TYR A 33 -11.93 5.80 -8.71
CA TYR A 33 -12.72 7.01 -8.40
C TYR A 33 -11.87 8.28 -8.60
N PRO A 34 -11.40 8.58 -9.82
CA PRO A 34 -10.46 9.68 -10.06
C PRO A 34 -11.01 11.06 -9.65
N GLY A 35 -12.32 11.28 -9.75
CA GLY A 35 -12.97 12.53 -9.31
C GLY A 35 -13.01 12.73 -7.79
N ARG A 36 -12.75 11.69 -6.99
CA ARG A 36 -12.82 11.75 -5.53
C ARG A 36 -11.44 11.95 -4.87
N VAL A 37 -10.35 11.86 -5.63
CA VAL A 37 -8.98 11.91 -5.10
C VAL A 37 -8.25 13.12 -5.63
N SER A 38 -7.78 14.00 -4.73
CA SER A 38 -6.99 15.19 -5.09
C SER A 38 -5.50 14.86 -5.24
N ALA A 39 -4.99 13.96 -4.42
CA ALA A 39 -3.62 13.43 -4.51
C ALA A 39 -3.51 12.13 -3.73
N VAL A 40 -2.49 11.34 -4.04
CA VAL A 40 -2.14 10.12 -3.30
C VAL A 40 -0.73 10.23 -2.74
N VAL A 41 -0.58 9.89 -1.47
CA VAL A 41 0.72 9.63 -0.85
C VAL A 41 0.79 8.14 -0.51
N ALA A 42 1.49 7.38 -1.34
CA ALA A 42 1.64 5.93 -1.21
C ALA A 42 2.98 5.59 -0.55
N VAL A 43 2.94 5.21 0.72
CA VAL A 43 4.14 4.86 1.49
C VAL A 43 4.31 3.35 1.56
N SER A 44 5.43 2.84 1.04
CA SER A 44 5.78 1.41 1.08
C SER A 44 4.69 0.49 0.51
N GLY A 45 3.97 0.97 -0.51
CA GLY A 45 2.93 0.21 -1.21
C GLY A 45 3.48 -0.59 -2.39
N ASN A 46 2.68 -1.55 -2.84
CA ASN A 46 2.94 -2.31 -4.07
C ASN A 46 1.67 -2.40 -4.93
N ALA A 47 1.82 -2.41 -6.23
CA ALA A 47 0.69 -2.58 -7.16
C ALA A 47 0.36 -4.06 -7.43
N LEU A 48 1.34 -4.94 -7.24
CA LEU A 48 1.23 -6.38 -7.51
C LEU A 48 1.95 -7.18 -6.41
N PRO A 49 1.48 -8.37 -6.01
CA PRO A 49 2.18 -9.21 -5.02
C PRO A 49 3.64 -9.48 -5.39
N ARG A 50 3.93 -9.65 -6.67
CA ARG A 50 5.31 -9.78 -7.18
C ARG A 50 6.17 -8.53 -6.99
N GLY A 51 5.61 -7.43 -6.52
CA GLY A 51 6.35 -6.22 -6.12
C GLY A 51 7.16 -6.41 -4.85
N MET A 52 6.76 -7.33 -3.98
CA MET A 52 7.54 -7.71 -2.81
C MET A 52 8.86 -8.41 -3.19
N SER A 53 9.85 -8.40 -2.30
CA SER A 53 11.05 -9.21 -2.44
C SER A 53 10.69 -10.70 -2.49
N ALA A 54 11.51 -11.51 -3.16
CA ALA A 54 11.25 -12.95 -3.25
C ALA A 54 11.20 -13.60 -1.86
N ALA A 55 12.08 -13.19 -0.95
CA ALA A 55 12.11 -13.67 0.43
C ALA A 55 10.83 -13.30 1.17
N SER A 56 10.38 -12.04 1.11
CA SER A 56 9.15 -11.58 1.77
C SER A 56 7.91 -12.26 1.20
N LEU A 57 7.82 -12.42 -0.12
CA LEU A 57 6.70 -13.11 -0.74
C LEU A 57 6.66 -14.59 -0.38
N MET A 58 7.82 -15.24 -0.30
CA MET A 58 7.92 -16.65 0.13
C MET A 58 7.50 -16.79 1.59
N GLU A 59 7.97 -15.91 2.48
CA GLU A 59 7.58 -15.89 3.89
C GLU A 59 6.06 -15.75 4.05
N VAL A 60 5.43 -14.82 3.32
CA VAL A 60 3.97 -14.62 3.32
C VAL A 60 3.26 -15.90 2.89
N LYS A 61 3.71 -16.53 1.79
CA LYS A 61 3.10 -17.78 1.28
C LYS A 61 3.26 -18.95 2.26
N LEU A 62 4.42 -19.11 2.87
CA LEU A 62 4.66 -20.15 3.87
C LEU A 62 3.79 -19.96 5.11
N LYS A 63 3.76 -18.74 5.65
CA LYS A 63 2.90 -18.40 6.79
C LYS A 63 1.41 -18.60 6.45
N TYR A 64 0.98 -18.20 5.25
CA TYR A 64 -0.38 -18.45 4.77
C TYR A 64 -0.73 -19.95 4.76
N ALA A 65 0.17 -20.78 4.20
CA ALA A 65 -0.03 -22.23 4.17
C ALA A 65 -0.09 -22.84 5.58
N LEU A 66 0.79 -22.40 6.49
CA LEU A 66 0.80 -22.82 7.89
C LEU A 66 -0.54 -22.49 8.58
N TRP A 67 -0.98 -21.24 8.53
CA TRP A 67 -2.24 -20.84 9.17
C TRP A 67 -3.46 -21.52 8.56
N ARG A 68 -3.45 -21.78 7.25
CA ARG A 68 -4.49 -22.56 6.56
C ARG A 68 -4.53 -24.01 7.04
N GLY A 69 -3.36 -24.59 7.32
CA GLY A 69 -3.26 -25.95 7.91
C GLY A 69 -3.81 -25.99 9.34
N LEU A 70 -3.45 -24.99 10.16
CA LEU A 70 -3.89 -24.90 11.56
C LEU A 70 -5.41 -24.74 11.72
N GLU A 71 -6.10 -24.13 10.78
CA GLU A 71 -7.56 -24.02 10.82
C GLU A 71 -8.29 -25.40 10.78
N LYS A 72 -7.62 -26.42 10.25
CA LYS A 72 -8.18 -27.79 10.13
C LYS A 72 -7.98 -28.62 11.40
N VAL A 73 -7.21 -28.11 12.38
CA VAL A 73 -6.94 -28.78 13.64
C VAL A 73 -7.91 -28.26 14.70
N PRO A 74 -8.41 -29.10 15.62
CA PRO A 74 -9.16 -28.64 16.78
C PRO A 74 -8.29 -27.73 17.65
N LEU A 75 -8.59 -26.45 17.67
CA LEU A 75 -7.84 -25.43 18.42
C LEU A 75 -8.78 -24.72 19.41
N PRO A 76 -8.25 -24.26 20.56
CA PRO A 76 -8.99 -23.37 21.44
C PRO A 76 -9.48 -22.13 20.69
N ARG A 77 -10.68 -21.61 21.07
CA ARG A 77 -11.39 -20.55 20.34
C ARG A 77 -10.49 -19.34 20.01
N GLY A 78 -9.75 -18.82 20.99
CA GLY A 78 -8.87 -17.63 20.77
C GLY A 78 -7.71 -17.89 19.78
N VAL A 79 -7.17 -19.12 19.77
CA VAL A 79 -6.13 -19.52 18.80
C VAL A 79 -6.73 -19.66 17.40
N ARG A 80 -7.92 -20.24 17.30
CA ARG A 80 -8.65 -20.38 16.03
C ARG A 80 -9.00 -19.02 15.41
N GLU A 81 -9.51 -18.07 16.20
CA GLU A 81 -9.80 -16.70 15.73
C GLU A 81 -8.54 -16.00 15.21
N ARG A 82 -7.41 -16.16 15.91
CA ARG A 82 -6.10 -15.63 15.46
C ARG A 82 -5.66 -16.29 14.17
N ALA A 83 -5.81 -17.60 14.04
CA ALA A 83 -5.45 -18.34 12.84
C ALA A 83 -6.26 -17.85 11.62
N VAL A 84 -7.57 -17.68 11.77
CA VAL A 84 -8.46 -17.16 10.72
C VAL A 84 -8.03 -15.77 10.28
N LYS A 85 -7.84 -14.83 11.23
CA LYS A 85 -7.41 -13.45 10.94
C LYS A 85 -6.05 -13.42 10.23
N SER A 86 -5.06 -14.18 10.74
CA SER A 86 -3.72 -14.25 10.14
C SER A 86 -3.76 -14.81 8.72
N ARG A 87 -4.53 -15.87 8.48
CA ARG A 87 -4.71 -16.43 7.15
C ARG A 87 -5.37 -15.44 6.19
N GLN A 88 -6.40 -14.73 6.63
CA GLN A 88 -7.08 -13.73 5.81
C GLN A 88 -6.11 -12.63 5.37
N LEU A 89 -5.35 -12.05 6.31
CA LEU A 89 -4.36 -11.01 6.04
C LEU A 89 -3.26 -11.50 5.08
N LEU A 90 -2.65 -12.65 5.39
CA LEU A 90 -1.58 -13.22 4.55
C LEU A 90 -2.11 -13.64 3.17
N GLY A 91 -3.37 -14.12 3.10
CA GLY A 91 -4.03 -14.44 1.85
C GLY A 91 -4.30 -13.21 0.98
N LEU A 92 -4.61 -12.07 1.61
CA LEU A 92 -4.71 -10.78 0.93
C LEU A 92 -3.34 -10.40 0.34
N MET A 93 -2.29 -10.34 1.15
CA MET A 93 -0.94 -9.98 0.72
C MET A 93 -0.39 -10.90 -0.39
N ALA A 94 -0.75 -12.19 -0.37
CA ALA A 94 -0.29 -13.15 -1.37
C ALA A 94 -0.97 -13.01 -2.75
N ARG A 95 -2.18 -12.41 -2.81
CA ARG A 95 -3.03 -12.38 -4.01
C ARG A 95 -3.34 -10.98 -4.50
N TRP A 96 -3.26 -9.99 -3.64
CA TRP A 96 -3.57 -8.59 -3.88
C TRP A 96 -2.39 -7.70 -3.49
N PRO A 97 -2.30 -6.47 -3.98
CA PRO A 97 -3.22 -5.85 -4.95
C PRO A 97 -3.05 -6.38 -6.38
N ARG A 98 -3.97 -5.99 -7.27
CA ARG A 98 -3.92 -6.28 -8.71
C ARG A 98 -4.12 -4.99 -9.50
N LEU A 99 -3.22 -4.06 -9.28
CA LEU A 99 -3.12 -2.82 -10.03
C LEU A 99 -2.12 -3.03 -11.18
N ASP A 100 -2.63 -3.49 -12.31
CA ASP A 100 -1.85 -3.61 -13.53
C ASP A 100 -1.52 -2.22 -14.14
N LYS A 101 -0.84 -2.23 -15.27
CA LYS A 101 -0.46 -1.02 -15.98
C LYS A 101 -1.67 -0.17 -16.34
N GLU A 102 -2.72 -0.79 -16.82
CA GLU A 102 -3.96 -0.15 -17.27
C GLU A 102 -4.64 0.59 -16.11
N LYS A 103 -4.76 -0.04 -14.96
CA LYS A 103 -5.32 0.60 -13.76
C LYS A 103 -4.45 1.74 -13.23
N LEU A 104 -3.12 1.57 -13.22
CA LEU A 104 -2.21 2.63 -12.78
C LEU A 104 -2.26 3.83 -13.72
N SER A 105 -2.39 3.63 -15.03
CA SER A 105 -2.49 4.71 -16.01
C SER A 105 -3.82 5.48 -15.96
N CYS A 106 -4.87 4.91 -15.33
CA CYS A 106 -6.14 5.60 -15.09
C CYS A 106 -6.08 6.60 -13.92
N ILE A 107 -5.01 6.60 -13.12
CA ILE A 107 -4.88 7.52 -11.99
C ILE A 107 -4.61 8.94 -12.51
N GLN A 108 -5.57 9.83 -12.34
CA GLN A 108 -5.50 11.23 -12.75
C GLN A 108 -4.89 12.15 -11.67
N ALA A 109 -5.00 11.73 -10.41
CA ALA A 109 -4.48 12.49 -9.28
C ALA A 109 -2.95 12.39 -9.24
N PRO A 110 -2.22 13.44 -8.83
CA PRO A 110 -0.80 13.36 -8.57
C PRO A 110 -0.48 12.35 -7.47
N VAL A 111 0.57 11.56 -7.66
CA VAL A 111 0.98 10.49 -6.75
C VAL A 111 2.40 10.68 -6.25
N LEU A 112 2.59 10.70 -4.94
CA LEU A 112 3.88 10.59 -4.30
C LEU A 112 4.09 9.14 -3.82
N ILE A 113 5.07 8.45 -4.36
CA ILE A 113 5.48 7.11 -3.91
C ILE A 113 6.71 7.28 -3.02
N LEU A 114 6.57 6.94 -1.74
CA LEU A 114 7.64 6.97 -0.75
C LEU A 114 8.00 5.55 -0.32
N THR A 115 9.28 5.19 -0.39
CA THR A 115 9.75 3.86 0.00
C THR A 115 11.20 3.89 0.47
N GLY A 116 11.65 2.84 1.14
CA GLY A 116 13.04 2.65 1.49
C GLY A 116 13.78 1.75 0.49
N ARG A 117 15.10 1.93 0.34
CA ARG A 117 15.89 1.00 -0.49
C ARG A 117 16.00 -0.40 0.13
N ARG A 118 15.79 -0.53 1.43
CA ARG A 118 15.77 -1.78 2.19
C ARG A 118 14.36 -2.23 2.57
N ASP A 119 13.36 -1.73 1.86
CA ASP A 119 11.97 -2.10 2.03
C ASP A 119 11.71 -3.55 1.56
N MET A 120 10.68 -4.19 2.09
CA MET A 120 10.18 -5.44 1.56
C MET A 120 9.62 -5.30 0.14
N ILE A 121 9.24 -4.08 -0.27
CA ILE A 121 8.87 -3.75 -1.65
C ILE A 121 10.15 -3.45 -2.44
N ARG A 122 10.33 -4.13 -3.56
CA ARG A 122 11.53 -3.98 -4.40
C ARG A 122 11.61 -2.56 -4.99
N PRO A 123 12.76 -1.87 -4.90
CA PRO A 123 12.93 -0.53 -5.46
C PRO A 123 12.52 -0.42 -6.94
N ARG A 124 12.85 -1.44 -7.75
CA ARG A 124 12.46 -1.50 -9.17
C ARG A 124 10.94 -1.56 -9.37
N HIS A 125 10.18 -2.10 -8.39
CA HIS A 125 8.73 -2.14 -8.48
C HIS A 125 8.13 -0.75 -8.20
N SER A 126 8.67 -0.02 -7.23
CA SER A 126 8.26 1.36 -6.96
C SER A 126 8.56 2.29 -8.14
N LEU A 127 9.71 2.11 -8.81
CA LEU A 127 10.04 2.84 -10.04
C LEU A 127 9.06 2.48 -11.16
N TRP A 128 8.81 1.19 -11.38
CA TRP A 128 7.84 0.73 -12.37
C TRP A 128 6.44 1.31 -12.12
N MET A 129 5.97 1.35 -10.87
CA MET A 129 4.69 2.00 -10.55
C MET A 129 4.70 3.47 -10.93
N GLY A 130 5.80 4.19 -10.63
CA GLY A 130 5.95 5.59 -11.01
C GLY A 130 5.94 5.81 -12.51
N GLU A 131 6.51 4.90 -13.30
CA GLU A 131 6.50 4.97 -14.77
C GLU A 131 5.11 4.73 -15.38
N GLN A 132 4.23 4.00 -14.67
CA GLN A 132 2.88 3.72 -15.17
C GLN A 132 1.86 4.81 -14.80
N ILE A 133 2.12 5.61 -13.77
CA ILE A 133 1.22 6.66 -13.27
C ILE A 133 1.58 7.99 -13.97
N PRO A 134 0.64 8.65 -14.69
CA PRO A 134 0.94 9.83 -15.52
C PRO A 134 1.60 10.99 -14.77
N ASP A 135 1.15 11.28 -13.54
CA ASP A 135 1.73 12.32 -12.69
C ASP A 135 2.21 11.72 -11.38
N SER A 136 3.45 11.25 -11.36
CA SER A 136 4.02 10.60 -10.20
C SER A 136 5.40 11.12 -9.84
N LYS A 137 5.75 10.99 -8.55
CA LYS A 137 7.10 11.21 -8.02
C LYS A 137 7.48 10.04 -7.11
N VAL A 138 8.60 9.38 -7.41
CA VAL A 138 9.15 8.32 -6.56
C VAL A 138 10.30 8.87 -5.74
N VAL A 139 10.25 8.68 -4.41
CA VAL A 139 11.29 9.11 -3.47
C VAL A 139 11.74 7.94 -2.61
N PHE A 140 13.05 7.68 -2.63
CA PHE A 140 13.68 6.71 -1.75
C PHE A 140 14.21 7.39 -0.50
N VAL A 141 13.58 7.14 0.64
CA VAL A 141 13.99 7.69 1.93
C VAL A 141 15.27 6.98 2.40
N LYS A 142 16.32 7.76 2.66
CA LYS A 142 17.64 7.24 3.04
C LYS A 142 17.56 6.45 4.35
N GLY A 143 18.11 5.23 4.34
CA GLY A 143 18.17 4.37 5.53
C GLY A 143 16.82 3.77 5.96
N ALA A 144 15.74 4.00 5.20
CA ALA A 144 14.44 3.48 5.52
C ALA A 144 14.27 2.00 5.12
N ASP A 145 13.53 1.28 5.94
CA ASP A 145 12.96 -0.03 5.72
C ASP A 145 11.41 0.06 5.71
N HIS A 146 10.72 -1.07 5.60
CA HIS A 146 9.25 -1.10 5.55
C HIS A 146 8.56 -0.43 6.75
N PHE A 147 9.13 -0.56 7.94
CA PHE A 147 8.52 -0.07 9.18
C PHE A 147 9.08 1.29 9.64
N THR A 148 9.92 1.92 8.84
CA THR A 148 10.56 3.20 9.23
C THR A 148 9.54 4.33 9.40
N LEU A 149 8.44 4.34 8.62
CA LEU A 149 7.37 5.32 8.81
C LEU A 149 6.80 5.30 10.23
N LEU A 150 6.60 4.10 10.79
CA LEU A 150 6.03 3.92 12.13
C LEU A 150 7.02 4.26 13.26
N LYS A 151 8.32 4.28 12.97
CA LYS A 151 9.39 4.53 13.95
C LYS A 151 9.99 5.94 13.84
N LYS A 152 9.94 6.53 12.64
CA LYS A 152 10.60 7.80 12.31
C LYS A 152 9.71 8.65 11.42
N GLU A 153 8.53 9.01 11.89
CA GLU A 153 7.53 9.75 11.13
C GLU A 153 8.08 11.05 10.52
N LYS A 154 8.99 11.73 11.23
CA LYS A 154 9.62 12.98 10.74
C LYS A 154 10.40 12.79 9.44
N ALA A 155 10.98 11.61 9.22
CA ALA A 155 11.74 11.34 7.99
C ALA A 155 10.86 11.33 6.74
N TYR A 156 9.60 10.90 6.89
CA TYR A 156 8.61 10.89 5.80
C TYR A 156 7.83 12.19 5.74
N GLY A 157 7.47 12.76 6.90
CA GLY A 157 6.65 13.97 7.01
C GLY A 157 7.22 15.15 6.24
N ALA A 158 8.53 15.36 6.30
CA ALA A 158 9.20 16.43 5.56
C ALA A 158 9.02 16.29 4.04
N HIS A 159 9.19 15.07 3.49
CA HIS A 159 8.99 14.80 2.07
C HIS A 159 7.52 14.98 1.65
N ILE A 160 6.58 14.51 2.48
CA ILE A 160 5.14 14.62 2.23
C ILE A 160 4.73 16.08 2.21
N MET A 161 5.05 16.84 3.25
CA MET A 161 4.67 18.24 3.38
C MET A 161 5.30 19.13 2.29
N ALA A 162 6.57 18.88 1.96
CA ALA A 162 7.22 19.61 0.87
C ALA A 162 6.54 19.34 -0.47
N TRP A 163 6.18 18.09 -0.74
CA TRP A 163 5.52 17.71 -1.99
C TRP A 163 4.09 18.27 -2.08
N LEU A 164 3.30 18.20 -1.01
CA LEU A 164 1.95 18.76 -0.96
C LEU A 164 1.98 20.29 -1.19
N ARG A 165 2.86 21.01 -0.49
CA ARG A 165 3.03 22.47 -0.68
C ARG A 165 3.40 22.85 -2.11
N GLN A 166 4.29 22.08 -2.76
CA GLN A 166 4.65 22.29 -4.18
C GLN A 166 3.47 22.14 -5.13
N ARG A 167 2.41 21.45 -4.70
CA ARG A 167 1.18 21.19 -5.46
C ARG A 167 0.02 22.10 -5.08
N GLY A 168 0.21 23.00 -4.10
CA GLY A 168 -0.88 23.85 -3.58
C GLY A 168 -1.94 23.08 -2.79
N LEU A 169 -1.53 21.95 -2.18
CA LEU A 169 -2.39 21.04 -1.41
C LEU A 169 -2.10 21.10 0.09
#